data_e06e32db7c9ab337739e29daf82ab7ef
#
_entry.id   e06e32db7c9ab337739e29daf82ab7ef
#
_cell.length_a   1.000
_cell.length_b   1.000
_cell.length_c   1.000
_cell.angle_alpha   90.00
_cell.angle_beta   90.00
_cell.angle_gamma   90.00
#
_symmetry.space_group_name_H-M   'P 1'
#
loop_
_entity.id
_entity.type
_entity.pdbx_description
1 polymer ?
#
loop_
_entity_poly.entity_id
_entity_poly.type
_entity_poly.pdbx_seq_one_letter_code
_entity_poly.pdbx_strand_id
1 'polypeptide(L)'
;MIYDTILETIGNTPVVKINSIGKDLNCNIFAKCEFFNPGGSVKDRIGWKMVEDAEKAGKIKPGDTLIEPTSGNTGQGLALAAAVKGYKCIITMPEKMSQEKQIVLEALGARIVRTPTEALSSDPESHISVAKKLQKEIKNSHILDQYSNPSNPDAHYQNTAEEILKDFGENLDMVVISVGTGGTITGVAKRLKEAIPNIKVVGADPVGSILGGGDEISSYLVEGIG
;
A
#
# COMPACT_ATOMS: atom_id res chain seq x y z
N MET A 1 -15.79 -21.82 1.49
CA MET A 1 -14.65 -21.58 0.58
C MET A 1 -13.39 -21.94 1.36
N ILE A 2 -12.48 -22.68 0.77
CA ILE A 2 -11.21 -23.09 1.41
C ILE A 2 -10.09 -22.50 0.56
N TYR A 3 -9.14 -21.84 1.18
CA TYR A 3 -7.97 -21.24 0.55
C TYR A 3 -6.71 -22.00 0.97
N ASP A 4 -5.73 -22.09 0.09
CA ASP A 4 -4.45 -22.76 0.38
C ASP A 4 -3.54 -21.87 1.22
N THR A 5 -3.62 -20.57 1.03
CA THR A 5 -2.83 -19.60 1.77
C THR A 5 -3.64 -18.36 2.14
N ILE A 6 -3.18 -17.63 3.18
CA ILE A 6 -3.80 -16.38 3.59
C ILE A 6 -3.71 -15.29 2.51
N LEU A 7 -2.75 -15.36 1.57
CA LEU A 7 -2.60 -14.40 0.49
C LEU A 7 -3.79 -14.40 -0.48
N GLU A 8 -4.47 -15.55 -0.63
CA GLU A 8 -5.66 -15.68 -1.47
C GLU A 8 -6.90 -14.99 -0.90
N THR A 9 -6.83 -14.57 0.36
CA THR A 9 -7.91 -13.79 1.01
C THR A 9 -7.72 -12.28 0.81
N ILE A 10 -6.61 -11.85 0.19
CA ILE A 10 -6.37 -10.44 -0.12
C ILE A 10 -7.32 -9.98 -1.21
N GLY A 11 -7.98 -8.86 -0.99
CA GLY A 11 -8.98 -8.33 -1.91
C GLY A 11 -10.39 -8.84 -1.62
N ASN A 12 -11.29 -8.64 -2.58
CA ASN A 12 -12.73 -8.89 -2.43
C ASN A 12 -13.29 -8.29 -1.14
N THR A 13 -12.77 -7.13 -0.76
CA THR A 13 -13.14 -6.43 0.47
C THR A 13 -14.58 -5.96 0.41
N PRO A 14 -15.32 -6.01 1.52
CA PRO A 14 -16.72 -5.62 1.52
C PRO A 14 -16.91 -4.12 1.28
N VAL A 15 -18.07 -3.79 0.70
CA VAL A 15 -18.55 -2.43 0.59
C VAL A 15 -19.72 -2.23 1.54
N VAL A 16 -19.68 -1.16 2.34
CA VAL A 16 -20.68 -0.86 3.37
C VAL A 16 -21.31 0.50 3.08
N LYS A 17 -22.65 0.56 3.12
CA LYS A 17 -23.37 1.82 3.02
C LYS A 17 -23.19 2.66 4.28
N ILE A 18 -22.87 3.94 4.12
CA ILE A 18 -22.79 4.92 5.19
C ILE A 18 -24.19 5.52 5.41
N ASN A 19 -24.75 5.29 6.61
CA ASN A 19 -26.14 5.67 6.88
C ASN A 19 -26.29 6.96 7.70
N SER A 20 -25.25 7.41 8.38
CA SER A 20 -25.32 8.56 9.30
C SER A 20 -24.63 9.80 8.74
N ILE A 21 -23.40 9.64 8.27
CA ILE A 21 -22.63 10.74 7.66
C ILE A 21 -23.24 11.03 6.28
N GLY A 22 -23.54 12.29 6.02
CA GLY A 22 -24.12 12.71 4.72
C GLY A 22 -25.59 12.35 4.52
N LYS A 23 -26.34 11.99 5.58
CA LYS A 23 -27.77 11.67 5.51
C LYS A 23 -28.63 12.78 4.91
N ASP A 24 -28.18 14.04 5.03
CA ASP A 24 -28.85 15.23 4.51
C ASP A 24 -28.44 15.56 3.07
N LEU A 25 -27.54 14.76 2.48
CA LEU A 25 -27.12 14.89 1.09
C LEU A 25 -28.01 14.03 0.18
N ASN A 26 -28.30 14.55 -1.00
CA ASN A 26 -29.06 13.79 -2.01
C ASN A 26 -28.16 12.82 -2.78
N CYS A 27 -27.48 11.93 -2.04
CA CYS A 27 -26.63 10.88 -2.61
C CYS A 27 -26.54 9.69 -1.67
N ASN A 28 -26.10 8.55 -2.21
CA ASN A 28 -25.71 7.38 -1.41
C ASN A 28 -24.18 7.35 -1.26
N ILE A 29 -23.72 7.16 -0.05
CA ILE A 29 -22.28 7.07 0.25
C ILE A 29 -21.97 5.64 0.68
N PHE A 30 -20.88 5.09 0.15
CA PHE A 30 -20.40 3.75 0.45
C PHE A 30 -18.91 3.79 0.81
N ALA A 31 -18.49 2.90 1.69
CA ALA A 31 -17.09 2.69 2.05
C ALA A 31 -16.63 1.31 1.61
N LYS A 32 -15.58 1.24 0.79
CA LYS A 32 -14.88 -0.01 0.51
C LYS A 32 -13.88 -0.27 1.64
N CYS A 33 -14.14 -1.32 2.42
CA CYS A 33 -13.48 -1.55 3.71
C CYS A 33 -12.16 -2.31 3.54
N GLU A 34 -11.11 -1.63 3.10
CA GLU A 34 -9.78 -2.23 2.85
C GLU A 34 -9.08 -2.77 4.09
N PHE A 35 -9.53 -2.43 5.29
CA PHE A 35 -9.05 -3.01 6.53
C PHE A 35 -9.48 -4.48 6.77
N PHE A 36 -10.33 -5.04 5.93
CA PHE A 36 -10.64 -6.48 5.92
C PHE A 36 -9.58 -7.33 5.21
N ASN A 37 -8.60 -6.73 4.55
CA ASN A 37 -7.44 -7.51 4.10
C ASN A 37 -6.71 -8.13 5.29
N PRO A 38 -6.05 -9.29 5.15
CA PRO A 38 -5.47 -10.05 6.28
C PRO A 38 -4.39 -9.30 7.07
N GLY A 39 -3.63 -8.40 6.45
CA GLY A 39 -2.69 -7.49 7.12
C GLY A 39 -3.34 -6.17 7.55
N GLY A 40 -4.66 -6.01 7.38
CA GLY A 40 -5.43 -4.88 7.89
C GLY A 40 -5.43 -3.63 7.03
N SER A 41 -4.95 -3.66 5.80
CA SER A 41 -4.92 -2.45 4.96
C SER A 41 -4.94 -2.74 3.46
N VAL A 42 -5.16 -1.68 2.68
CA VAL A 42 -5.05 -1.69 1.21
C VAL A 42 -3.66 -2.09 0.72
N LYS A 43 -2.63 -1.98 1.55
CA LYS A 43 -1.24 -2.26 1.17
C LYS A 43 -0.93 -3.75 1.05
N ASP A 44 -1.76 -4.63 1.58
CA ASP A 44 -1.63 -6.08 1.36
C ASP A 44 -1.68 -6.40 -0.13
N ARG A 45 -2.55 -5.70 -0.86
CA ARG A 45 -2.69 -5.85 -2.31
C ARG A 45 -1.38 -5.58 -3.05
N ILE A 46 -0.73 -4.48 -2.76
CA ILE A 46 0.53 -4.12 -3.41
C ILE A 46 1.70 -4.95 -2.89
N GLY A 47 1.73 -5.27 -1.60
CA GLY A 47 2.75 -6.15 -1.01
C GLY A 47 2.77 -7.51 -1.71
N TRP A 48 1.61 -8.13 -1.87
CA TRP A 48 1.48 -9.39 -2.59
C TRP A 48 1.78 -9.24 -4.09
N LYS A 49 1.19 -8.25 -4.75
CA LYS A 49 1.37 -8.05 -6.21
C LYS A 49 2.81 -7.81 -6.62
N MET A 50 3.56 -7.00 -5.87
CA MET A 50 4.97 -6.75 -6.14
C MET A 50 5.82 -8.02 -6.05
N VAL A 51 5.53 -8.90 -5.06
CA VAL A 51 6.22 -10.19 -4.93
C VAL A 51 5.84 -11.12 -6.08
N GLU A 52 4.56 -11.26 -6.36
CA GLU A 52 4.06 -12.13 -7.44
C GLU A 52 4.66 -11.75 -8.81
N ASP A 53 4.67 -10.47 -9.14
CA ASP A 53 5.20 -9.99 -10.42
C ASP A 53 6.72 -10.14 -10.50
N ALA A 54 7.43 -9.92 -9.39
CA ALA A 54 8.88 -10.14 -9.35
C ALA A 54 9.23 -11.64 -9.49
N GLU A 55 8.45 -12.55 -8.90
CA GLU A 55 8.58 -14.00 -9.11
C GLU A 55 8.33 -14.38 -10.58
N LYS A 56 7.21 -13.92 -11.16
CA LYS A 56 6.85 -14.17 -12.56
C LYS A 56 7.91 -13.66 -13.54
N ALA A 57 8.55 -12.53 -13.20
CA ALA A 57 9.64 -11.97 -13.98
C ALA A 57 11.00 -12.66 -13.75
N GLY A 58 11.08 -13.65 -12.85
CA GLY A 58 12.32 -14.34 -12.48
C GLY A 58 13.36 -13.46 -11.77
N LYS A 59 12.92 -12.33 -11.22
CA LYS A 59 13.80 -11.39 -10.49
C LYS A 59 14.11 -11.85 -9.07
N ILE A 60 13.18 -12.56 -8.45
CA ILE A 60 13.29 -13.08 -7.08
C ILE A 60 12.87 -14.56 -7.05
N LYS A 61 13.35 -15.29 -6.05
CA LYS A 61 13.00 -16.69 -5.78
C LYS A 61 12.95 -16.95 -4.28
N PRO A 62 12.19 -17.94 -3.80
CA PRO A 62 12.16 -18.32 -2.38
C PRO A 62 13.57 -18.45 -1.80
N GLY A 63 13.77 -17.91 -0.60
CA GLY A 63 15.08 -17.83 0.08
C GLY A 63 15.83 -16.51 -0.14
N ASP A 64 15.50 -15.73 -1.16
CA ASP A 64 16.05 -14.38 -1.34
C ASP A 64 15.56 -13.44 -0.21
N THR A 65 16.20 -12.27 -0.09
CA THR A 65 15.90 -11.26 0.92
C THR A 65 15.15 -10.09 0.28
N LEU A 66 13.95 -9.81 0.73
CA LEU A 66 13.20 -8.60 0.37
C LEU A 66 13.52 -7.49 1.37
N ILE A 67 13.87 -6.32 0.88
CA ILE A 67 14.19 -5.15 1.71
C ILE A 67 13.23 -4.03 1.31
N GLU A 68 12.57 -3.39 2.28
CA GLU A 68 11.70 -2.27 1.98
C GLU A 68 11.90 -1.12 2.99
N PRO A 69 12.23 0.08 2.49
CA PRO A 69 12.26 1.28 3.32
C PRO A 69 10.84 1.79 3.51
N THR A 70 10.20 1.35 4.58
CA THR A 70 8.83 1.75 4.88
C THR A 70 8.56 1.75 6.38
N SER A 71 7.79 2.71 6.81
CA SER A 71 7.34 2.81 8.20
C SER A 71 5.89 2.36 8.40
N GLY A 72 5.24 1.91 7.33
CA GLY A 72 3.80 1.72 7.33
C GLY A 72 3.32 0.36 6.84
N ASN A 73 2.07 0.37 6.43
CA ASN A 73 1.30 -0.81 6.04
C ASN A 73 1.90 -1.60 4.86
N THR A 74 2.69 -0.94 3.99
CA THR A 74 3.37 -1.65 2.89
C THR A 74 4.36 -2.69 3.42
N GLY A 75 5.07 -2.37 4.51
CA GLY A 75 5.95 -3.33 5.18
C GLY A 75 5.19 -4.54 5.70
N GLN A 76 3.99 -4.34 6.24
CA GLN A 76 3.14 -5.45 6.71
C GLN A 76 2.68 -6.34 5.56
N GLY A 77 2.17 -5.76 4.48
CA GLY A 77 1.77 -6.53 3.30
C GLY A 77 2.94 -7.30 2.67
N LEU A 78 4.13 -6.68 2.61
CA LEU A 78 5.33 -7.35 2.11
C LEU A 78 5.81 -8.46 3.05
N ALA A 79 5.83 -8.23 4.37
CA ALA A 79 6.24 -9.22 5.36
C ALA A 79 5.28 -10.42 5.38
N LEU A 80 3.97 -10.19 5.22
CA LEU A 80 2.97 -11.24 5.09
C LEU A 80 3.25 -12.12 3.85
N ALA A 81 3.46 -11.49 2.68
CA ALA A 81 3.80 -12.20 1.46
C ALA A 81 5.14 -12.97 1.60
N ALA A 82 6.14 -12.33 2.21
CA ALA A 82 7.45 -12.96 2.46
C ALA A 82 7.35 -14.20 3.36
N ALA A 83 6.58 -14.10 4.46
CA ALA A 83 6.38 -15.22 5.39
C ALA A 83 5.74 -16.43 4.70
N VAL A 84 4.71 -16.20 3.88
CA VAL A 84 4.01 -17.29 3.17
C VAL A 84 4.86 -17.91 2.07
N LYS A 85 5.63 -17.08 1.35
CA LYS A 85 6.38 -17.50 0.15
C LYS A 85 7.82 -17.93 0.45
N GLY A 86 8.26 -17.86 1.71
CA GLY A 86 9.60 -18.29 2.13
C GLY A 86 10.72 -17.32 1.78
N TYR A 87 10.44 -16.02 1.74
CA TYR A 87 11.44 -14.96 1.63
C TYR A 87 11.90 -14.50 3.01
N LYS A 88 13.15 -14.05 3.11
CA LYS A 88 13.59 -13.23 4.23
C LYS A 88 13.10 -11.80 4.02
N CYS A 89 12.68 -11.14 5.08
CA CYS A 89 12.18 -9.77 5.01
C CYS A 89 12.99 -8.85 5.94
N ILE A 90 13.44 -7.71 5.43
CA ILE A 90 14.10 -6.66 6.20
C ILE A 90 13.34 -5.36 5.97
N ILE A 91 12.91 -4.73 7.04
CA ILE A 91 12.25 -3.42 6.99
C ILE A 91 13.18 -2.39 7.64
N THR A 92 13.47 -1.33 6.91
CA THR A 92 14.17 -0.16 7.46
C THR A 92 13.15 0.93 7.77
N MET A 93 13.15 1.44 9.02
CA MET A 93 12.16 2.41 9.47
C MET A 93 12.75 3.42 10.47
N PRO A 94 12.24 4.68 10.49
CA PRO A 94 12.65 5.67 11.48
C PRO A 94 12.31 5.26 12.92
N GLU A 95 13.12 5.70 13.88
CA GLU A 95 12.93 5.41 15.32
C GLU A 95 11.60 5.94 15.89
N LYS A 96 11.05 7.02 15.32
CA LYS A 96 9.75 7.57 15.73
C LYS A 96 8.55 6.64 15.53
N MET A 97 8.72 5.59 14.74
CA MET A 97 7.60 4.66 14.45
C MET A 97 7.24 3.84 15.68
N SER A 98 5.93 3.63 15.87
CA SER A 98 5.41 2.97 17.05
C SER A 98 5.93 1.54 17.23
N GLN A 99 6.02 1.10 18.49
CA GLN A 99 6.44 -0.27 18.81
C GLN A 99 5.42 -1.31 18.32
N GLU A 100 4.13 -0.98 18.29
CA GLU A 100 3.09 -1.88 17.81
C GLU A 100 3.32 -2.30 16.36
N LYS A 101 3.72 -1.36 15.49
CA LYS A 101 4.06 -1.67 14.10
C LYS A 101 5.26 -2.60 13.99
N GLN A 102 6.28 -2.37 14.82
CA GLN A 102 7.44 -3.26 14.86
C GLN A 102 7.06 -4.67 15.30
N ILE A 103 6.29 -4.81 16.38
CA ILE A 103 5.86 -6.11 16.92
C ILE A 103 5.12 -6.92 15.85
N VAL A 104 4.21 -6.30 15.09
CA VAL A 104 3.49 -6.98 14.01
C VAL A 104 4.46 -7.47 12.91
N LEU A 105 5.41 -6.64 12.51
CA LEU A 105 6.40 -7.01 11.49
C LEU A 105 7.32 -8.13 11.97
N GLU A 106 7.78 -8.09 13.22
CA GLU A 106 8.61 -9.15 13.83
C GLU A 106 7.82 -10.45 13.98
N ALA A 107 6.54 -10.39 14.33
CA ALA A 107 5.68 -11.56 14.38
C ALA A 107 5.49 -12.22 13.00
N LEU A 108 5.58 -11.46 11.92
CA LEU A 108 5.61 -11.96 10.54
C LEU A 108 7.01 -12.42 10.10
N GLY A 109 8.00 -12.40 10.98
CA GLY A 109 9.36 -12.84 10.70
C GLY A 109 10.26 -11.79 10.04
N ALA A 110 9.86 -10.54 9.96
CA ALA A 110 10.70 -9.49 9.42
C ALA A 110 11.78 -9.05 10.42
N ARG A 111 12.98 -8.83 9.93
CA ARG A 111 14.05 -8.14 10.66
C ARG A 111 13.87 -6.64 10.53
N ILE A 112 13.88 -5.94 11.66
CA ILE A 112 13.76 -4.48 11.69
C ILE A 112 15.12 -3.84 11.83
N VAL A 113 15.37 -2.81 11.02
CA VAL A 113 16.55 -1.93 11.12
C VAL A 113 16.05 -0.50 11.39
N ARG A 114 16.26 -0.02 12.61
CA ARG A 114 15.89 1.33 13.01
C ARG A 114 16.93 2.33 12.50
N THR A 115 16.45 3.50 12.09
CA THR A 115 17.25 4.62 11.59
C THR A 115 16.87 5.92 12.29
N PRO A 116 17.75 6.92 12.34
CA PRO A 116 17.45 8.18 12.98
C PRO A 116 16.19 8.83 12.38
N THR A 117 15.35 9.39 13.26
CA THR A 117 14.09 10.05 12.87
C THR A 117 14.32 11.29 12.02
N GLU A 118 15.36 12.05 12.34
CA GLU A 118 15.66 13.35 11.75
C GLU A 118 16.40 13.28 10.41
N ALA A 119 16.80 12.06 10.00
CA ALA A 119 17.52 11.86 8.74
C ALA A 119 16.62 12.18 7.53
N LEU A 120 17.06 13.13 6.73
CA LEU A 120 16.43 13.45 5.45
C LEU A 120 16.58 12.26 4.49
N SER A 121 15.71 12.12 3.51
CA SER A 121 15.74 11.01 2.54
C SER A 121 17.08 10.89 1.79
N SER A 122 17.81 11.98 1.63
CA SER A 122 19.15 12.06 1.02
C SER A 122 20.29 11.65 1.96
N ASP A 123 20.06 11.63 3.28
CA ASP A 123 21.11 11.35 4.25
C ASP A 123 21.54 9.87 4.19
N PRO A 124 22.84 9.58 4.40
CA PRO A 124 23.33 8.20 4.43
C PRO A 124 22.70 7.30 5.50
N GLU A 125 22.21 7.90 6.60
CA GLU A 125 21.56 7.23 7.72
C GLU A 125 20.04 7.13 7.58
N SER A 126 19.46 7.69 6.50
CA SER A 126 18.01 7.57 6.25
C SER A 126 17.61 6.12 6.02
N HIS A 127 16.37 5.78 6.35
CA HIS A 127 15.84 4.43 6.12
C HIS A 127 15.94 4.01 4.65
N ILE A 128 15.85 4.95 3.70
CA ILE A 128 16.02 4.70 2.26
C ILE A 128 17.48 4.37 1.93
N SER A 129 18.42 5.16 2.41
CA SER A 129 19.85 4.96 2.15
C SER A 129 20.38 3.69 2.81
N VAL A 130 19.92 3.40 4.03
CA VAL A 130 20.25 2.16 4.76
C VAL A 130 19.70 0.93 4.01
N ALA A 131 18.47 0.98 3.47
CA ALA A 131 17.94 -0.09 2.64
C ALA A 131 18.81 -0.37 1.41
N LYS A 132 19.19 0.70 0.69
CA LYS A 132 20.09 0.60 -0.47
C LYS A 132 21.47 0.07 -0.13
N LYS A 133 22.01 0.42 1.04
CA LYS A 133 23.28 -0.12 1.55
C LYS A 133 23.16 -1.62 1.82
N LEU A 134 22.14 -2.03 2.57
CA LEU A 134 21.88 -3.45 2.86
C LEU A 134 21.69 -4.27 1.58
N GLN A 135 21.02 -3.73 0.56
CA GLN A 135 20.86 -4.39 -0.72
C GLN A 135 22.22 -4.67 -1.41
N LYS A 136 23.20 -3.79 -1.26
CA LYS A 136 24.55 -3.99 -1.81
C LYS A 136 25.38 -5.02 -1.02
N GLU A 137 25.15 -5.12 0.30
CA GLU A 137 25.88 -5.98 1.20
C GLU A 137 25.34 -7.41 1.25
N ILE A 138 24.03 -7.57 1.08
CA ILE A 138 23.34 -8.87 1.17
C ILE A 138 23.17 -9.46 -0.23
N LYS A 139 23.76 -10.61 -0.48
CA LYS A 139 23.55 -11.34 -1.74
C LYS A 139 22.09 -11.76 -1.89
N ASN A 140 21.60 -11.75 -3.12
CA ASN A 140 20.22 -12.12 -3.46
C ASN A 140 19.20 -11.32 -2.63
N SER A 141 19.41 -10.01 -2.54
CA SER A 141 18.49 -9.09 -1.90
C SER A 141 17.93 -8.09 -2.88
N HIS A 142 16.66 -7.72 -2.68
CA HIS A 142 15.88 -6.92 -3.61
C HIS A 142 15.04 -5.89 -2.86
N ILE A 143 15.02 -4.65 -3.37
CA ILE A 143 14.09 -3.60 -2.98
C ILE A 143 13.00 -3.56 -4.06
N LEU A 144 11.74 -3.77 -3.69
CA LEU A 144 10.63 -3.78 -4.63
C LEU A 144 10.10 -2.38 -4.94
N ASP A 145 10.31 -1.42 -4.04
CA ASP A 145 10.04 0.01 -4.19
C ASP A 145 8.59 0.36 -4.57
N GLN A 146 7.75 0.55 -3.56
CA GLN A 146 6.35 0.90 -3.75
C GLN A 146 6.10 2.20 -4.54
N TYR A 147 7.08 3.10 -4.62
CA TYR A 147 6.92 4.41 -5.27
C TYR A 147 7.11 4.35 -6.77
N SER A 148 8.04 3.54 -7.26
CA SER A 148 8.36 3.45 -8.69
C SER A 148 7.89 2.14 -9.35
N ASN A 149 7.45 1.16 -8.56
CA ASN A 149 7.06 -0.16 -9.07
C ASN A 149 5.68 -0.12 -9.75
N PRO A 150 5.58 -0.46 -11.04
CA PRO A 150 4.30 -0.49 -11.75
C PRO A 150 3.30 -1.49 -11.17
N SER A 151 3.75 -2.52 -10.45
CA SER A 151 2.85 -3.47 -9.77
C SER A 151 1.95 -2.80 -8.73
N ASN A 152 2.34 -1.62 -8.21
CA ASN A 152 1.50 -0.88 -7.28
C ASN A 152 0.20 -0.38 -7.97
N PRO A 153 0.22 0.49 -8.98
CA PRO A 153 -1.02 0.87 -9.67
C PRO A 153 -1.69 -0.31 -10.36
N ASP A 154 -0.95 -1.29 -10.86
CA ASP A 154 -1.51 -2.45 -11.55
C ASP A 154 -2.34 -3.35 -10.61
N ALA A 155 -1.96 -3.50 -9.34
CA ALA A 155 -2.76 -4.20 -8.35
C ALA A 155 -4.17 -3.60 -8.21
N HIS A 156 -4.26 -2.28 -8.28
CA HIS A 156 -5.52 -1.57 -8.15
C HIS A 156 -6.31 -1.51 -9.46
N TYR A 157 -5.62 -1.44 -10.59
CA TYR A 157 -6.24 -1.52 -11.91
C TYR A 157 -6.88 -2.90 -12.13
N GLN A 158 -6.14 -3.97 -11.86
CA GLN A 158 -6.56 -5.34 -12.17
C GLN A 158 -7.55 -5.93 -11.14
N ASN A 159 -7.53 -5.44 -9.89
CA ASN A 159 -8.34 -6.04 -8.84
C ASN A 159 -9.27 -5.02 -8.16
N THR A 160 -8.75 -3.98 -7.50
CA THR A 160 -9.59 -3.06 -6.71
C THR A 160 -10.67 -2.39 -7.55
N ALA A 161 -10.31 -1.92 -8.75
CA ALA A 161 -11.25 -1.30 -9.67
C ALA A 161 -12.28 -2.30 -10.21
N GLU A 162 -11.87 -3.54 -10.51
CA GLU A 162 -12.79 -4.58 -10.96
C GLU A 162 -13.78 -4.98 -9.86
N GLU A 163 -13.34 -5.02 -8.60
CA GLU A 163 -14.24 -5.23 -7.47
C GLU A 163 -15.29 -4.11 -7.36
N ILE A 164 -14.86 -2.86 -7.52
CA ILE A 164 -15.78 -1.70 -7.52
C ILE A 164 -16.78 -1.79 -8.69
N LEU A 165 -16.32 -2.12 -9.89
CA LEU A 165 -17.19 -2.29 -11.05
C LEU A 165 -18.17 -3.45 -10.88
N LYS A 166 -17.74 -4.53 -10.24
CA LYS A 166 -18.61 -5.68 -9.92
C LYS A 166 -19.73 -5.27 -8.96
N ASP A 167 -19.43 -4.43 -7.97
CA ASP A 167 -20.40 -4.04 -6.95
C ASP A 167 -21.39 -2.96 -7.43
N PHE A 168 -20.97 -2.04 -8.29
CA PHE A 168 -21.74 -0.87 -8.69
C PHE A 168 -22.11 -0.82 -10.18
N GLY A 169 -21.41 -1.56 -11.04
CA GLY A 169 -21.57 -1.41 -12.48
C GLY A 169 -21.24 0.01 -12.94
N GLU A 170 -22.10 0.56 -13.79
CA GLU A 170 -22.01 1.95 -14.26
C GLU A 170 -22.74 2.95 -13.35
N ASN A 171 -23.38 2.48 -12.26
CA ASN A 171 -24.13 3.33 -11.32
C ASN A 171 -23.23 3.94 -10.23
N LEU A 172 -22.12 4.53 -10.65
CA LEU A 172 -21.14 5.17 -9.78
C LEU A 172 -20.77 6.54 -10.32
N ASP A 173 -21.17 7.61 -9.61
CA ASP A 173 -20.92 8.98 -10.04
C ASP A 173 -19.54 9.48 -9.63
N MET A 174 -19.05 9.04 -8.47
CA MET A 174 -17.80 9.54 -7.89
C MET A 174 -17.10 8.49 -7.06
N VAL A 175 -15.77 8.50 -7.12
CA VAL A 175 -14.90 7.77 -6.20
C VAL A 175 -13.96 8.76 -5.50
N VAL A 176 -13.83 8.61 -4.18
CA VAL A 176 -12.92 9.40 -3.35
C VAL A 176 -11.86 8.46 -2.80
N ILE A 177 -10.60 8.76 -3.05
CA ILE A 177 -9.47 7.91 -2.68
C ILE A 177 -8.40 8.77 -2.00
N SER A 178 -7.95 8.36 -0.81
CA SER A 178 -6.81 9.01 -0.15
C SER A 178 -5.52 8.73 -0.92
N VAL A 179 -4.63 9.72 -0.97
CA VAL A 179 -3.41 9.68 -1.78
C VAL A 179 -2.18 9.61 -0.88
N GLY A 180 -1.35 8.58 -1.08
CA GLY A 180 0.00 8.47 -0.53
C GLY A 180 0.97 8.25 -1.69
N THR A 181 1.33 7.01 -2.02
CA THR A 181 2.17 6.70 -3.20
C THR A 181 1.49 6.99 -4.54
N GLY A 182 0.19 7.26 -4.54
CA GLY A 182 -0.61 7.47 -5.75
C GLY A 182 -1.07 6.18 -6.45
N GLY A 183 -0.59 5.01 -6.05
CA GLY A 183 -0.89 3.74 -6.74
C GLY A 183 -2.37 3.41 -6.78
N THR A 184 -3.06 3.52 -5.65
CA THR A 184 -4.50 3.20 -5.57
C THR A 184 -5.32 4.10 -6.49
N ILE A 185 -5.17 5.42 -6.36
CA ILE A 185 -5.94 6.37 -7.18
C ILE A 185 -5.60 6.22 -8.67
N THR A 186 -4.34 6.00 -9.01
CA THR A 186 -3.90 5.83 -10.40
C THR A 186 -4.54 4.58 -11.03
N GLY A 187 -4.43 3.43 -10.39
CA GLY A 187 -4.97 2.17 -10.92
C GLY A 187 -6.49 2.19 -10.99
N VAL A 188 -7.15 2.61 -9.90
CA VAL A 188 -8.62 2.69 -9.84
C VAL A 188 -9.15 3.70 -10.84
N ALA A 189 -8.59 4.92 -10.88
CA ALA A 189 -9.05 5.96 -11.78
C ALA A 189 -8.92 5.55 -13.25
N LYS A 190 -7.79 4.97 -13.63
CA LYS A 190 -7.57 4.51 -15.00
C LYS A 190 -8.65 3.53 -15.42
N ARG A 191 -8.87 2.49 -14.63
CA ARG A 191 -9.82 1.43 -14.99
C ARG A 191 -11.29 1.89 -14.93
N LEU A 192 -11.64 2.67 -13.91
CA LEU A 192 -13.01 3.19 -13.80
C LEU A 192 -13.35 4.16 -14.93
N LYS A 193 -12.43 5.05 -15.35
CA LYS A 193 -12.66 5.97 -16.48
C LYS A 193 -12.78 5.25 -17.82
N GLU A 194 -12.15 4.07 -17.99
CA GLU A 194 -12.36 3.23 -19.17
C GLU A 194 -13.79 2.66 -19.22
N ALA A 195 -14.36 2.29 -18.07
CA ALA A 195 -15.70 1.71 -17.97
C ALA A 195 -16.81 2.81 -17.85
N ILE A 196 -16.53 3.86 -17.11
CA ILE A 196 -17.45 4.96 -16.79
C ILE A 196 -16.77 6.29 -17.13
N PRO A 197 -16.79 6.74 -18.40
CA PRO A 197 -15.98 7.88 -18.86
C PRO A 197 -16.20 9.18 -18.07
N ASN A 198 -17.40 9.40 -17.54
CA ASN A 198 -17.78 10.62 -16.83
C ASN A 198 -17.60 10.53 -15.30
N ILE A 199 -17.06 9.42 -14.77
CA ILE A 199 -16.88 9.27 -13.33
C ILE A 199 -15.97 10.38 -12.76
N LYS A 200 -16.37 10.94 -11.64
CA LYS A 200 -15.53 11.89 -10.90
C LYS A 200 -14.56 11.10 -10.00
N VAL A 201 -13.29 11.41 -10.13
CA VAL A 201 -12.24 10.84 -9.25
C VAL A 201 -11.67 11.97 -8.41
N VAL A 202 -11.76 11.82 -7.10
CA VAL A 202 -11.30 12.81 -6.12
C VAL A 202 -10.18 12.20 -5.31
N GLY A 203 -9.04 12.86 -5.30
CA GLY A 203 -7.93 12.55 -4.38
C GLY A 203 -8.15 13.27 -3.04
N ALA A 204 -8.17 12.54 -1.94
CA ALA A 204 -8.17 13.12 -0.62
C ALA A 204 -6.73 13.20 -0.10
N ASP A 205 -6.30 14.41 0.22
CA ASP A 205 -4.95 14.72 0.65
C ASP A 205 -4.99 15.61 1.89
N PRO A 206 -4.14 15.38 2.92
CA PRO A 206 -4.15 16.21 4.11
C PRO A 206 -3.62 17.62 3.82
N VAL A 207 -4.19 18.59 4.50
CA VAL A 207 -3.67 19.97 4.46
C VAL A 207 -2.24 19.95 4.99
N GLY A 208 -1.32 20.59 4.27
CA GLY A 208 0.11 20.59 4.57
C GLY A 208 0.93 19.54 3.78
N SER A 209 0.26 18.64 3.05
CA SER A 209 0.92 17.68 2.16
C SER A 209 1.58 18.36 0.96
N ILE A 210 2.66 17.75 0.49
CA ILE A 210 3.35 18.18 -0.73
C ILE A 210 2.62 17.76 -2.03
N LEU A 211 1.66 16.83 -1.94
CA LEU A 211 1.02 16.24 -3.11
C LEU A 211 -0.03 17.16 -3.73
N GLY A 212 -0.79 17.86 -2.90
CA GLY A 212 -1.88 18.73 -3.34
C GLY A 212 -1.45 20.04 -3.98
N GLY A 213 -0.14 20.35 -3.99
CA GLY A 213 0.39 21.58 -4.58
C GLY A 213 0.00 22.86 -3.83
N GLY A 214 -0.31 22.76 -2.54
CA GLY A 214 -0.57 23.92 -1.68
C GLY A 214 0.68 24.75 -1.41
N ASP A 215 0.50 26.06 -1.17
CA ASP A 215 1.61 26.99 -0.93
C ASP A 215 2.27 26.80 0.44
N GLU A 216 1.61 26.11 1.38
CA GLU A 216 2.10 25.91 2.74
C GLU A 216 2.27 24.42 3.05
N ILE A 217 3.52 23.97 3.11
CA ILE A 217 3.87 22.63 3.60
C ILE A 217 3.93 22.67 5.13
N SER A 218 3.18 21.80 5.79
CA SER A 218 3.17 21.73 7.25
C SER A 218 2.97 20.28 7.73
N SER A 219 3.24 20.04 9.00
CA SER A 219 3.01 18.72 9.60
C SER A 219 1.50 18.45 9.78
N TYR A 220 1.11 17.20 9.59
CA TYR A 220 -0.25 16.71 9.80
C TYR A 220 -0.23 15.39 10.58
N LEU A 221 -1.36 15.03 11.20
CA LEU A 221 -1.45 13.87 12.12
C LEU A 221 -1.91 12.57 11.43
N VAL A 222 -2.34 12.65 10.15
CA VAL A 222 -2.83 11.46 9.43
C VAL A 222 -1.66 10.64 8.94
N GLU A 223 -1.70 9.32 9.14
CA GLU A 223 -0.68 8.39 8.65
C GLU A 223 -1.09 7.71 7.34
N GLY A 224 -0.10 7.44 6.49
CA GLY A 224 -0.25 6.63 5.27
C GLY A 224 -0.81 7.36 4.06
N ILE A 225 -1.03 8.66 4.16
CA ILE A 225 -1.44 9.56 3.07
C ILE A 225 -0.70 10.88 3.17
N GLY A 226 -0.55 11.60 2.07
CA GLY A 226 0.17 12.89 1.99
C GLY A 226 1.64 12.77 1.60
#